data_d1ee69ac52d111c1c9f66053617a6df7
#
_entry.id   d1ee69ac52d111c1c9f66053617a6df7
#
_cell.length_a   1.000
_cell.length_b   1.000
_cell.length_c   1.000
_cell.angle_alpha   90.00
_cell.angle_beta   90.00
_cell.angle_gamma   90.00
#
_symmetry.space_group_name_H-M   'P 1'
#
loop_
_entity.id
_entity.type
_entity.pdbx_description
1 polymer ?
#
loop_
_entity_poly.entity_id
_entity_poly.type
_entity_poly.pdbx_seq_one_letter_code
_entity_poly.pdbx_strand_id
1 'polypeptide(L)'
;AASDVYKRQITHYLGDAICLVAAETPEILAQAKALVKVDYEELPMVRSPREAMLPDAPLVHRTGNLLTHKHIQRGNPAEAIAKSKHVLTQHFSTPWTEHAFLEPECAVAYPDGDGVMILSTDQGAYDTQHETMGMLGLPAEKVKVRNCLVGGGFGGKEDVTVQHHAALIAYLTKRPVKVKLTRAESILIHPKRHPMEMEFSIGCDENGIIQGVAAEVIADTGAYASLGGPVLERACTHAAGPYNYQNFEIDGWAYYTNNPPAGAFRGFGVTQTCFCIESLLNQMADIVGITPWEIRYRNAIRPGQELPNGQIVDNSTGLVETLEAVKPYVENNQYVGLACAMKNAGVGVGIPDTGRCRLVVEDGRLHIFAGASCIGQGLGTVLTQMVYEQTGIPRDRIVYERSNTYCAPDSGTTSGSVSYTHLTLPTIRL
;
A
#
# COMPACT_ATOMS: atom_id res chain seq x y z
N ALA A 1 -25.12 -31.37 10.48
CA ALA A 1 -26.46 -30.81 10.50
C ALA A 1 -26.36 -29.41 9.90
N ALA A 2 -26.90 -29.25 8.69
CA ALA A 2 -27.07 -27.94 8.11
C ALA A 2 -28.17 -27.24 8.94
N SER A 3 -27.81 -26.22 9.71
CA SER A 3 -28.80 -25.29 10.20
C SER A 3 -29.14 -24.36 9.03
N ASP A 4 -30.40 -24.33 8.63
CA ASP A 4 -30.95 -23.35 7.70
C ASP A 4 -30.82 -21.95 8.29
N VAL A 5 -29.64 -21.35 8.16
CA VAL A 5 -29.44 -19.96 8.52
C VAL A 5 -29.63 -19.14 7.22
N TYR A 6 -30.85 -18.74 6.93
CA TYR A 6 -31.15 -17.69 5.96
C TYR A 6 -30.56 -16.39 6.47
N LYS A 7 -29.28 -16.15 6.24
CA LYS A 7 -28.70 -14.84 6.36
C LYS A 7 -28.81 -14.14 5.00
N ARG A 8 -29.68 -13.15 4.89
CA ARG A 8 -29.60 -12.18 3.81
C ARG A 8 -28.28 -11.43 3.98
N GLN A 9 -27.32 -11.74 3.15
CA GLN A 9 -26.05 -11.03 3.03
C GLN A 9 -26.11 -10.19 1.77
N ILE A 10 -25.50 -9.02 1.80
CA ILE A 10 -25.27 -8.23 0.59
C ILE A 10 -23.81 -8.48 0.22
N THR A 11 -23.58 -8.96 -1.01
CA THR A 11 -22.24 -9.00 -1.60
C THR A 11 -22.03 -7.69 -2.36
N HIS A 12 -20.88 -7.07 -2.14
CA HIS A 12 -20.55 -5.78 -2.74
C HIS A 12 -19.71 -5.94 -4.01
N TYR A 13 -18.98 -7.05 -4.17
CA TYR A 13 -18.20 -7.36 -5.36
C TYR A 13 -18.11 -8.88 -5.57
N LEU A 14 -17.60 -9.29 -6.71
CA LEU A 14 -17.57 -10.70 -7.14
C LEU A 14 -16.72 -11.61 -6.23
N GLY A 15 -15.76 -11.04 -5.47
CA GLY A 15 -14.86 -11.78 -4.58
C GLY A 15 -15.32 -11.91 -3.13
N ASP A 16 -16.50 -11.39 -2.77
CA ASP A 16 -17.02 -11.47 -1.40
C ASP A 16 -17.22 -12.92 -0.95
N ALA A 17 -16.81 -13.21 0.28
CA ALA A 17 -17.01 -14.51 0.90
C ALA A 17 -18.48 -14.72 1.27
N ILE A 18 -19.10 -15.76 0.70
CA ILE A 18 -20.50 -16.12 0.95
C ILE A 18 -20.61 -17.14 2.09
N CYS A 19 -19.79 -18.18 2.05
CA CYS A 19 -19.70 -19.20 3.08
C CYS A 19 -18.31 -19.84 3.09
N LEU A 20 -17.98 -20.48 4.22
CA LEU A 20 -16.75 -21.25 4.37
C LEU A 20 -17.09 -22.74 4.37
N VAL A 21 -16.42 -23.48 3.51
CA VAL A 21 -16.54 -24.95 3.43
C VAL A 21 -15.20 -25.57 3.81
N ALA A 22 -15.23 -26.52 4.74
CA ALA A 22 -14.05 -27.27 5.15
C ALA A 22 -14.27 -28.77 4.95
N ALA A 23 -13.22 -29.46 4.51
CA ALA A 23 -13.23 -30.89 4.30
C ALA A 23 -11.85 -31.49 4.62
N GLU A 24 -11.77 -32.80 4.71
CA GLU A 24 -10.55 -33.53 5.09
C GLU A 24 -9.57 -33.66 3.94
N THR A 25 -10.05 -33.65 2.70
CA THR A 25 -9.21 -33.70 1.49
C THR A 25 -9.65 -32.66 0.45
N PRO A 26 -8.76 -32.23 -0.46
CA PRO A 26 -9.11 -31.34 -1.56
C PRO A 26 -10.25 -31.87 -2.45
N GLU A 27 -10.31 -33.18 -2.68
CA GLU A 27 -11.35 -33.84 -3.50
C GLU A 27 -12.72 -33.72 -2.85
N ILE A 28 -12.81 -34.03 -1.54
CA ILE A 28 -14.05 -33.86 -0.78
C ILE A 28 -14.45 -32.39 -0.71
N LEU A 29 -13.47 -31.48 -0.53
CA LEU A 29 -13.71 -30.06 -0.52
C LEU A 29 -14.33 -29.58 -1.85
N ALA A 30 -13.79 -30.02 -2.99
CA ALA A 30 -14.31 -29.66 -4.30
C ALA A 30 -15.76 -30.16 -4.48
N GLN A 31 -16.06 -31.40 -4.09
CA GLN A 31 -17.41 -31.97 -4.11
C GLN A 31 -18.37 -31.19 -3.19
N ALA A 32 -17.94 -30.86 -1.98
CA ALA A 32 -18.77 -30.12 -1.02
C ALA A 32 -19.05 -28.69 -1.51
N LYS A 33 -18.06 -27.99 -2.08
CA LYS A 33 -18.25 -26.67 -2.68
C LYS A 33 -19.27 -26.71 -3.83
N ALA A 34 -19.26 -27.74 -4.65
CA ALA A 34 -20.20 -27.90 -5.76
C ALA A 34 -21.66 -28.12 -5.31
N LEU A 35 -21.89 -28.52 -4.08
CA LEU A 35 -23.23 -28.70 -3.49
C LEU A 35 -23.80 -27.41 -2.89
N VAL A 36 -22.98 -26.38 -2.72
CA VAL A 36 -23.45 -25.07 -2.21
C VAL A 36 -24.31 -24.41 -3.29
N LYS A 37 -25.55 -24.11 -2.92
CA LYS A 37 -26.48 -23.36 -3.77
C LYS A 37 -26.65 -21.98 -3.20
N VAL A 38 -26.62 -20.98 -4.06
CA VAL A 38 -26.80 -19.58 -3.69
C VAL A 38 -27.85 -18.97 -4.59
N ASP A 39 -28.90 -18.43 -3.99
CA ASP A 39 -29.91 -17.65 -4.69
C ASP A 39 -29.58 -16.18 -4.57
N TYR A 40 -29.50 -15.46 -5.68
CA TYR A 40 -29.17 -14.05 -5.74
C TYR A 40 -30.39 -13.21 -6.11
N GLU A 41 -30.51 -12.10 -5.41
CA GLU A 41 -31.34 -10.97 -5.84
C GLU A 41 -30.38 -9.88 -6.35
N GLU A 42 -30.47 -9.54 -7.64
CA GLU A 42 -29.61 -8.51 -8.23
C GLU A 42 -30.03 -7.13 -7.73
N LEU A 43 -29.06 -6.36 -7.21
CA LEU A 43 -29.20 -4.98 -6.81
C LEU A 43 -28.52 -4.05 -7.82
N PRO A 44 -28.94 -2.79 -7.95
CA PRO A 44 -28.26 -1.81 -8.78
C PRO A 44 -26.79 -1.67 -8.37
N MET A 45 -25.89 -1.67 -9.34
CA MET A 45 -24.44 -1.61 -9.12
C MET A 45 -23.87 -0.26 -9.54
N VAL A 46 -22.81 0.16 -8.83
CA VAL A 46 -21.96 1.31 -9.17
C VAL A 46 -20.62 0.78 -9.67
N ARG A 47 -20.25 1.09 -10.91
CA ARG A 47 -19.06 0.51 -11.56
C ARG A 47 -17.90 1.48 -11.74
N SER A 48 -18.14 2.76 -11.49
CA SER A 48 -17.10 3.79 -11.60
C SER A 48 -17.27 4.86 -10.51
N PRO A 49 -16.19 5.53 -10.11
CA PRO A 49 -16.28 6.69 -9.22
C PRO A 49 -17.19 7.80 -9.76
N ARG A 50 -17.20 8.03 -11.08
CA ARG A 50 -18.07 9.02 -11.71
C ARG A 50 -19.55 8.69 -11.54
N GLU A 51 -19.94 7.42 -11.65
CA GLU A 51 -21.28 6.96 -11.30
C GLU A 51 -21.56 7.16 -9.81
N ALA A 52 -20.61 6.81 -8.93
CA ALA A 52 -20.73 6.94 -7.49
C ALA A 52 -20.97 8.38 -7.01
N MET A 53 -20.53 9.37 -7.79
CA MET A 53 -20.67 10.81 -7.50
C MET A 53 -22.07 11.35 -7.82
N LEU A 54 -22.88 10.64 -8.61
CA LEU A 54 -24.22 11.13 -8.99
C LEU A 54 -25.13 11.20 -7.77
N PRO A 55 -26.00 12.21 -7.68
CA PRO A 55 -26.91 12.40 -6.52
C PRO A 55 -27.88 11.23 -6.29
N ASP A 56 -28.22 10.51 -7.36
CA ASP A 56 -29.13 9.37 -7.36
C ASP A 56 -28.42 8.02 -7.48
N ALA A 57 -27.10 8.00 -7.32
CA ALA A 57 -26.33 6.77 -7.37
C ALA A 57 -26.77 5.76 -6.29
N PRO A 58 -26.84 4.47 -6.62
CA PRO A 58 -27.03 3.42 -5.63
C PRO A 58 -25.93 3.50 -4.57
N LEU A 59 -26.30 3.24 -3.31
CA LEU A 59 -25.33 3.24 -2.22
C LEU A 59 -24.63 1.90 -2.10
N VAL A 60 -23.30 1.90 -2.23
CA VAL A 60 -22.47 0.72 -1.96
C VAL A 60 -22.45 0.43 -0.45
N HIS A 61 -22.37 1.48 0.37
CA HIS A 61 -22.48 1.40 1.82
C HIS A 61 -23.54 2.35 2.35
N ARG A 62 -24.15 2.00 3.49
CA ARG A 62 -25.19 2.82 4.13
C ARG A 62 -24.74 4.24 4.46
N THR A 63 -23.44 4.45 4.64
CA THR A 63 -22.82 5.74 4.95
C THR A 63 -22.56 6.61 3.72
N GLY A 64 -22.82 6.08 2.51
CA GLY A 64 -22.59 6.79 1.25
C GLY A 64 -21.46 6.15 0.43
N ASN A 65 -21.23 6.72 -0.75
CA ASN A 65 -20.22 6.24 -1.67
C ASN A 65 -18.88 6.98 -1.52
N LEU A 66 -18.83 8.15 -0.88
CA LEU A 66 -17.60 8.87 -0.63
C LEU A 66 -16.84 8.25 0.55
N LEU A 67 -15.64 7.71 0.31
CA LEU A 67 -14.74 7.27 1.39
C LEU A 67 -14.04 8.45 2.04
N THR A 68 -13.42 9.32 1.24
CA THR A 68 -12.65 10.48 1.75
C THR A 68 -12.42 11.51 0.66
N HIS A 69 -12.25 12.76 1.10
CA HIS A 69 -11.82 13.88 0.29
C HIS A 69 -10.53 14.47 0.89
N LYS A 70 -9.59 14.83 0.05
CA LYS A 70 -8.32 15.49 0.41
C LYS A 70 -8.15 16.72 -0.45
N HIS A 71 -7.92 17.85 0.21
CA HIS A 71 -7.63 19.11 -0.46
C HIS A 71 -6.32 19.69 0.08
N ILE A 72 -5.44 20.06 -0.83
CA ILE A 72 -4.16 20.74 -0.51
C ILE A 72 -4.07 21.96 -1.41
N GLN A 73 -3.88 23.13 -0.80
CA GLN A 73 -3.71 24.38 -1.53
C GLN A 73 -2.57 25.19 -0.95
N ARG A 74 -1.76 25.76 -1.84
CA ARG A 74 -0.71 26.72 -1.53
C ARG A 74 -0.65 27.81 -2.59
N GLY A 75 -0.53 29.06 -2.18
CA GLY A 75 -0.53 30.21 -3.09
C GLY A 75 -1.85 30.38 -3.84
N ASN A 76 -1.76 30.87 -5.07
CA ASN A 76 -2.91 31.04 -5.96
C ASN A 76 -2.61 30.40 -7.33
N PRO A 77 -2.77 29.07 -7.44
CA PRO A 77 -2.42 28.35 -8.68
C PRO A 77 -3.27 28.77 -9.87
N ALA A 78 -4.55 29.06 -9.69
CA ALA A 78 -5.42 29.49 -10.78
C ALA A 78 -4.92 30.81 -11.42
N GLU A 79 -4.55 31.80 -10.62
CA GLU A 79 -3.98 33.05 -11.08
C GLU A 79 -2.59 32.83 -11.71
N ALA A 80 -1.73 32.03 -11.07
CA ALA A 80 -0.39 31.75 -11.54
C ALA A 80 -0.41 31.08 -12.91
N ILE A 81 -1.28 30.04 -13.10
CA ILE A 81 -1.47 29.36 -14.38
C ILE A 81 -2.02 30.32 -15.44
N ALA A 82 -3.04 31.12 -15.10
CA ALA A 82 -3.65 32.05 -16.06
C ALA A 82 -2.68 33.14 -16.56
N LYS A 83 -1.69 33.52 -15.75
CA LYS A 83 -0.64 34.48 -16.10
C LYS A 83 0.58 33.84 -16.76
N SER A 84 0.66 32.54 -16.81
CA SER A 84 1.79 31.81 -17.39
C SER A 84 1.88 32.02 -18.91
N LYS A 85 3.10 31.99 -19.44
CA LYS A 85 3.36 32.07 -20.88
C LYS A 85 2.89 30.85 -21.61
N HIS A 86 3.10 29.67 -21.00
CA HIS A 86 2.72 28.38 -21.55
C HIS A 86 1.81 27.67 -20.53
N VAL A 87 0.69 27.17 -20.99
CA VAL A 87 -0.29 26.45 -20.16
C VAL A 87 -0.64 25.14 -20.86
N LEU A 88 -0.68 24.06 -20.08
CA LEU A 88 -1.08 22.74 -20.56
C LEU A 88 -2.01 22.09 -19.55
N THR A 89 -3.12 21.56 -20.02
CA THR A 89 -4.05 20.74 -19.25
C THR A 89 -4.18 19.38 -19.92
N GLN A 90 -4.07 18.30 -19.14
CA GLN A 90 -4.17 16.94 -19.65
C GLN A 90 -4.98 16.07 -18.68
N HIS A 91 -5.73 15.16 -19.26
CA HIS A 91 -6.43 14.11 -18.55
C HIS A 91 -5.61 12.81 -18.61
N PHE A 92 -5.52 12.14 -17.45
CA PHE A 92 -4.80 10.89 -17.29
C PHE A 92 -5.70 9.84 -16.63
N SER A 93 -5.47 8.59 -16.97
CA SER A 93 -6.14 7.45 -16.37
C SER A 93 -5.12 6.36 -16.08
N THR A 94 -5.21 5.77 -14.90
CA THR A 94 -4.41 4.61 -14.52
C THR A 94 -5.32 3.42 -14.24
N PRO A 95 -4.99 2.22 -14.75
CA PRO A 95 -5.84 1.04 -14.61
C PRO A 95 -5.69 0.36 -13.25
N TRP A 96 -6.57 -0.58 -12.97
CA TRP A 96 -6.36 -1.62 -12.00
C TRP A 96 -5.04 -2.34 -12.27
N THR A 97 -4.25 -2.61 -11.23
CA THR A 97 -3.01 -3.36 -11.36
C THR A 97 -2.96 -4.45 -10.29
N GLU A 98 -2.60 -5.65 -10.72
CA GLU A 98 -2.47 -6.84 -9.91
C GLU A 98 -1.04 -6.97 -9.38
N HIS A 99 -0.85 -7.30 -8.09
CA HIS A 99 0.47 -7.54 -7.49
C HIS A 99 1.14 -8.79 -8.08
N ALA A 100 0.37 -9.81 -8.35
CA ALA A 100 0.80 -11.07 -8.93
C ALA A 100 2.01 -11.70 -8.18
N PHE A 101 2.06 -11.54 -6.86
CA PHE A 101 3.11 -12.18 -6.06
C PHE A 101 3.11 -13.69 -6.31
N LEU A 102 4.31 -14.30 -6.30
CA LEU A 102 4.48 -15.71 -6.70
C LEU A 102 3.68 -16.66 -5.80
N GLU A 103 3.62 -16.38 -4.52
CA GLU A 103 2.85 -17.14 -3.53
C GLU A 103 1.46 -16.51 -3.31
N PRO A 104 0.35 -17.14 -3.76
CA PRO A 104 -1.00 -16.75 -3.35
C PRO A 104 -1.19 -16.84 -1.84
N GLU A 105 -2.22 -16.18 -1.33
CA GLU A 105 -2.53 -16.12 0.09
C GLU A 105 -2.72 -17.53 0.67
N CYS A 106 -2.11 -17.75 1.83
CA CYS A 106 -2.18 -19.00 2.55
C CYS A 106 -2.10 -18.77 4.07
N ALA A 107 -2.95 -19.46 4.80
CA ALA A 107 -2.87 -19.53 6.25
C ALA A 107 -3.18 -20.93 6.75
N VAL A 108 -2.54 -21.29 7.86
CA VAL A 108 -2.86 -22.50 8.63
C VAL A 108 -3.20 -22.05 10.04
N ALA A 109 -4.34 -22.53 10.56
CA ALA A 109 -4.71 -22.29 11.94
C ALA A 109 -4.97 -23.61 12.65
N TYR A 110 -4.66 -23.67 13.95
CA TYR A 110 -4.91 -24.83 14.78
C TYR A 110 -5.20 -24.44 16.23
N PRO A 111 -5.92 -25.27 16.98
CA PRO A 111 -6.20 -25.01 18.38
C PRO A 111 -4.93 -24.86 19.22
N ASP A 112 -4.88 -23.85 20.09
CA ASP A 112 -3.82 -23.64 21.06
C ASP A 112 -4.46 -23.42 22.44
N GLY A 113 -4.59 -24.49 23.23
CA GLY A 113 -5.39 -24.48 24.43
C GLY A 113 -6.86 -24.15 24.14
N ASP A 114 -7.37 -23.11 24.76
CA ASP A 114 -8.72 -22.56 24.51
C ASP A 114 -8.75 -21.43 23.45
N GLY A 115 -7.59 -21.14 22.87
CA GLY A 115 -7.38 -20.17 21.80
C GLY A 115 -7.04 -20.79 20.45
N VAL A 116 -6.30 -20.03 19.63
CA VAL A 116 -5.89 -20.39 18.28
C VAL A 116 -4.49 -19.90 17.95
N MET A 117 -3.69 -20.76 17.30
CA MET A 117 -2.43 -20.39 16.66
C MET A 117 -2.63 -20.28 15.16
N ILE A 118 -2.13 -19.20 14.57
CA ILE A 118 -2.21 -18.91 13.13
C ILE A 118 -0.79 -18.83 12.57
N LEU A 119 -0.51 -19.65 11.57
CA LEU A 119 0.67 -19.55 10.71
C LEU A 119 0.26 -18.81 9.44
N SER A 120 0.86 -17.66 9.19
CA SER A 120 0.44 -16.74 8.13
C SER A 120 1.58 -16.33 7.20
N THR A 121 1.25 -16.00 5.96
CA THR A 121 2.16 -15.41 4.98
C THR A 121 1.71 -13.98 4.66
N ASP A 122 1.62 -13.13 5.69
CA ASP A 122 1.18 -11.73 5.60
C ASP A 122 2.31 -10.72 5.89
N GLN A 123 1.97 -9.43 5.80
CA GLN A 123 2.86 -8.32 6.09
C GLN A 123 2.73 -7.78 7.53
N GLY A 124 1.73 -8.25 8.31
CA GLY A 124 1.45 -7.78 9.66
C GLY A 124 0.88 -8.88 10.57
N ALA A 125 1.74 -9.54 11.37
CA ALA A 125 1.29 -10.56 12.30
C ALA A 125 0.32 -9.99 13.37
N TYR A 126 0.56 -8.74 13.79
CA TYR A 126 -0.29 -8.07 14.79
C TYR A 126 -1.64 -7.64 14.22
N ASP A 127 -1.69 -7.22 12.94
CA ASP A 127 -2.96 -6.91 12.28
C ASP A 127 -3.82 -8.18 12.14
N THR A 128 -3.21 -9.30 11.73
CA THR A 128 -3.89 -10.61 11.70
C THR A 128 -4.40 -11.02 13.09
N GLN A 129 -3.62 -10.78 14.15
CA GLN A 129 -4.06 -11.03 15.53
C GLN A 129 -5.26 -10.17 15.88
N HIS A 130 -5.18 -8.86 15.66
CA HIS A 130 -6.20 -7.89 16.03
C HIS A 130 -7.54 -8.17 15.33
N GLU A 131 -7.53 -8.38 14.04
CA GLU A 131 -8.75 -8.72 13.28
C GLU A 131 -9.36 -10.05 13.73
N THR A 132 -8.51 -11.06 13.99
CA THR A 132 -8.99 -12.35 14.48
C THR A 132 -9.55 -12.27 15.90
N MET A 133 -8.96 -11.46 16.78
CA MET A 133 -9.50 -11.18 18.11
C MET A 133 -10.90 -10.57 18.02
N GLY A 134 -11.07 -9.57 17.16
CA GLY A 134 -12.38 -8.92 16.96
C GLY A 134 -13.43 -9.89 16.46
N MET A 135 -13.09 -10.74 15.50
CA MET A 135 -14.00 -11.75 14.93
C MET A 135 -14.38 -12.85 15.93
N LEU A 136 -13.41 -13.36 16.70
CA LEU A 136 -13.65 -14.48 17.64
C LEU A 136 -14.12 -14.03 19.02
N GLY A 137 -14.02 -12.74 19.35
CA GLY A 137 -14.28 -12.22 20.69
C GLY A 137 -13.27 -12.72 21.73
N LEU A 138 -12.02 -12.96 21.32
CA LEU A 138 -10.98 -13.51 22.17
C LEU A 138 -9.94 -12.43 22.55
N PRO A 139 -9.34 -12.52 23.75
CA PRO A 139 -8.25 -11.65 24.14
C PRO A 139 -6.93 -12.05 23.43
N ALA A 140 -5.95 -11.15 23.41
CA ALA A 140 -4.72 -11.27 22.63
C ALA A 140 -3.89 -12.53 22.96
N GLU A 141 -3.83 -12.92 24.22
CA GLU A 141 -3.08 -14.09 24.67
C GLU A 141 -3.64 -15.43 24.15
N LYS A 142 -4.90 -15.42 23.67
CA LYS A 142 -5.57 -16.59 23.08
C LYS A 142 -5.53 -16.62 21.55
N VAL A 143 -5.05 -15.54 20.91
CA VAL A 143 -4.87 -15.47 19.47
C VAL A 143 -3.39 -15.22 19.16
N LYS A 144 -2.68 -16.28 18.85
CA LYS A 144 -1.25 -16.20 18.52
C LYS A 144 -1.05 -16.27 17.02
N VAL A 145 -0.17 -15.43 16.50
CA VAL A 145 0.18 -15.40 15.08
C VAL A 145 1.69 -15.54 14.91
N ARG A 146 2.11 -16.33 13.94
CA ARG A 146 3.51 -16.44 13.52
C ARG A 146 3.60 -16.35 12.01
N ASN A 147 4.45 -15.45 11.53
CA ASN A 147 4.71 -15.36 10.10
C ASN A 147 5.62 -16.49 9.62
N CYS A 148 5.25 -17.05 8.47
CA CYS A 148 6.07 -17.97 7.71
C CYS A 148 6.98 -17.21 6.72
N LEU A 149 7.65 -17.92 5.83
CA LEU A 149 8.30 -17.33 4.66
C LEU A 149 7.22 -16.80 3.71
N VAL A 150 7.35 -15.55 3.31
CA VAL A 150 6.38 -14.89 2.43
C VAL A 150 6.95 -14.79 1.02
N GLY A 151 6.26 -15.37 0.07
CA GLY A 151 6.65 -15.42 -1.35
C GLY A 151 6.25 -14.17 -2.14
N GLY A 152 6.57 -12.98 -1.60
CA GLY A 152 6.21 -11.68 -2.13
C GLY A 152 4.93 -11.13 -1.53
N GLY A 153 4.85 -9.80 -1.38
CA GLY A 153 3.67 -9.10 -0.87
C GLY A 153 3.39 -7.80 -1.63
N PHE A 154 4.40 -6.94 -1.73
CA PHE A 154 4.35 -5.66 -2.46
C PHE A 154 3.22 -4.72 -2.02
N GLY A 155 2.70 -4.89 -0.79
CA GLY A 155 1.51 -4.23 -0.25
C GLY A 155 0.23 -5.08 -0.29
N GLY A 156 0.12 -6.05 -1.20
CA GLY A 156 -1.08 -6.86 -1.38
C GLY A 156 -1.38 -7.86 -0.24
N LYS A 157 -0.45 -8.04 0.70
CA LYS A 157 -0.63 -8.88 1.89
C LYS A 157 -0.66 -8.05 3.19
N GLU A 158 -0.96 -6.76 3.08
CA GLU A 158 -1.24 -5.92 4.26
C GLU A 158 -2.65 -6.17 4.80
N ASP A 159 -3.62 -6.40 3.93
CA ASP A 159 -4.99 -6.77 4.32
C ASP A 159 -5.07 -8.23 4.78
N VAL A 160 -5.94 -8.50 5.76
CA VAL A 160 -6.24 -9.84 6.26
C VAL A 160 -7.29 -10.49 5.35
N THR A 161 -6.89 -11.50 4.57
CA THR A 161 -7.74 -12.10 3.53
C THR A 161 -8.24 -13.51 3.87
N VAL A 162 -7.37 -14.42 4.31
CA VAL A 162 -7.69 -15.84 4.57
C VAL A 162 -7.39 -16.29 5.99
N GLN A 163 -6.64 -15.53 6.74
CA GLN A 163 -6.14 -15.87 8.08
C GLN A 163 -7.29 -16.05 9.06
N HIS A 164 -8.20 -15.07 9.10
CA HIS A 164 -9.39 -15.09 9.96
C HIS A 164 -10.35 -16.24 9.59
N HIS A 165 -10.46 -16.60 8.31
CA HIS A 165 -11.26 -17.75 7.86
C HIS A 165 -10.68 -19.08 8.39
N ALA A 166 -9.37 -19.27 8.28
CA ALA A 166 -8.69 -20.45 8.82
C ALA A 166 -8.87 -20.52 10.35
N ALA A 167 -8.69 -19.39 11.04
CA ALA A 167 -8.82 -19.28 12.49
C ALA A 167 -10.24 -19.60 12.97
N LEU A 168 -11.27 -19.07 12.30
CA LEU A 168 -12.67 -19.31 12.64
C LEU A 168 -13.01 -20.81 12.61
N ILE A 169 -12.68 -21.48 11.50
CA ILE A 169 -12.99 -22.90 11.35
C ILE A 169 -12.17 -23.73 12.35
N ALA A 170 -10.88 -23.42 12.54
CA ALA A 170 -10.05 -24.15 13.50
C ALA A 170 -10.56 -24.00 14.94
N TYR A 171 -10.98 -22.79 15.32
CA TYR A 171 -11.53 -22.49 16.64
C TYR A 171 -12.85 -23.25 16.89
N LEU A 172 -13.77 -23.25 15.91
CA LEU A 172 -15.06 -23.92 16.03
C LEU A 172 -14.97 -25.45 15.99
N THR A 173 -14.13 -25.99 15.10
CA THR A 173 -14.03 -27.45 14.90
C THR A 173 -13.03 -28.14 15.83
N LYS A 174 -12.17 -27.35 16.49
CA LYS A 174 -11.03 -27.83 17.30
C LYS A 174 -10.08 -28.73 16.50
N ARG A 175 -9.93 -28.45 15.20
CA ARG A 175 -9.07 -29.18 14.27
C ARG A 175 -8.14 -28.21 13.51
N PRO A 176 -6.96 -28.65 13.09
CA PRO A 176 -6.12 -27.84 12.20
C PRO A 176 -6.82 -27.58 10.86
N VAL A 177 -6.71 -26.37 10.37
CA VAL A 177 -7.34 -25.92 9.12
C VAL A 177 -6.30 -25.16 8.28
N LYS A 178 -6.26 -25.44 6.98
CA LYS A 178 -5.47 -24.73 5.99
C LYS A 178 -6.39 -24.10 4.97
N VAL A 179 -6.24 -22.78 4.76
CA VAL A 179 -6.85 -22.06 3.64
C VAL A 179 -5.74 -21.63 2.70
N LYS A 180 -5.85 -21.96 1.43
CA LYS A 180 -4.90 -21.56 0.38
C LYS A 180 -5.69 -21.20 -0.87
N LEU A 181 -5.47 -20.00 -1.38
CA LEU A 181 -6.07 -19.56 -2.63
C LEU A 181 -5.32 -20.14 -3.83
N THR A 182 -6.04 -20.43 -4.89
CA THR A 182 -5.47 -20.61 -6.21
C THR A 182 -5.06 -19.25 -6.76
N ARG A 183 -4.29 -19.21 -7.85
CA ARG A 183 -3.94 -17.95 -8.51
C ARG A 183 -5.19 -17.19 -8.97
N ALA A 184 -6.18 -17.87 -9.51
CA ALA A 184 -7.43 -17.27 -9.96
C ALA A 184 -8.23 -16.65 -8.79
N GLU A 185 -8.35 -17.37 -7.67
CA GLU A 185 -8.99 -16.86 -6.47
C GLU A 185 -8.22 -15.67 -5.87
N SER A 186 -6.89 -15.73 -5.82
CA SER A 186 -6.04 -14.64 -5.37
C SER A 186 -6.27 -13.36 -6.20
N ILE A 187 -6.24 -13.47 -7.52
CA ILE A 187 -6.53 -12.34 -8.42
C ILE A 187 -7.95 -11.78 -8.21
N LEU A 188 -8.91 -12.64 -7.89
CA LEU A 188 -10.30 -12.22 -7.69
C LEU A 188 -10.51 -11.46 -6.38
N ILE A 189 -9.87 -11.89 -5.30
CA ILE A 189 -10.24 -11.53 -3.93
C ILE A 189 -9.39 -10.40 -3.36
N HIS A 190 -8.05 -10.45 -3.49
CA HIS A 190 -7.22 -9.52 -2.75
C HIS A 190 -7.24 -8.09 -3.32
N PRO A 191 -6.93 -7.06 -2.51
CA PRO A 191 -6.97 -5.67 -2.95
C PRO A 191 -5.98 -5.36 -4.07
N LYS A 192 -6.36 -4.46 -4.97
CA LYS A 192 -5.61 -4.05 -6.15
C LYS A 192 -4.96 -2.67 -5.97
N ARG A 193 -4.16 -2.22 -6.95
CA ARG A 193 -3.79 -0.82 -7.06
C ARG A 193 -5.04 -0.01 -7.40
N HIS A 194 -5.23 1.12 -6.73
CA HIS A 194 -6.30 2.05 -7.05
C HIS A 194 -6.20 2.56 -8.49
N PRO A 195 -7.19 2.33 -9.33
CA PRO A 195 -7.31 3.10 -10.57
C PRO A 195 -7.67 4.54 -10.21
N MET A 196 -7.12 5.47 -10.97
CA MET A 196 -7.35 6.89 -10.76
C MET A 196 -7.63 7.57 -12.10
N GLU A 197 -8.66 8.42 -12.12
CA GLU A 197 -8.87 9.42 -13.15
C GLU A 197 -8.31 10.74 -12.63
N MET A 198 -7.50 11.41 -13.43
CA MET A 198 -6.77 12.58 -12.98
C MET A 198 -6.74 13.64 -14.07
N GLU A 199 -6.98 14.88 -13.70
CA GLU A 199 -6.75 16.04 -14.56
C GLU A 199 -5.70 16.93 -13.94
N PHE A 200 -4.70 17.30 -14.72
CA PHE A 200 -3.60 18.14 -14.28
C PHE A 200 -3.45 19.33 -15.22
N SER A 201 -3.34 20.52 -14.65
CA SER A 201 -3.01 21.77 -15.34
C SER A 201 -1.69 22.32 -14.81
N ILE A 202 -0.78 22.69 -15.70
CA ILE A 202 0.51 23.29 -15.38
C ILE A 202 0.71 24.58 -16.17
N GLY A 203 1.24 25.61 -15.51
CA GLY A 203 1.67 26.87 -16.14
C GLY A 203 3.15 27.10 -15.96
N CYS A 204 3.85 27.52 -17.03
CA CYS A 204 5.27 27.88 -17.01
C CYS A 204 5.52 29.25 -17.66
N ASP A 205 6.63 29.89 -17.29
CA ASP A 205 7.11 31.07 -17.99
C ASP A 205 7.79 30.70 -19.33
N GLU A 206 8.35 31.72 -20.02
CA GLU A 206 9.06 31.56 -21.30
C GLU A 206 10.33 30.68 -21.20
N ASN A 207 10.85 30.45 -19.99
CA ASN A 207 12.03 29.64 -19.73
C ASN A 207 11.68 28.23 -19.23
N GLY A 208 10.39 27.90 -19.10
CA GLY A 208 9.94 26.62 -18.57
C GLY A 208 10.03 26.54 -17.05
N ILE A 209 10.09 27.67 -16.34
CA ILE A 209 9.99 27.68 -14.87
C ILE A 209 8.52 27.58 -14.49
N ILE A 210 8.19 26.56 -13.68
CA ILE A 210 6.82 26.28 -13.22
C ILE A 210 6.31 27.44 -12.37
N GLN A 211 5.18 27.99 -12.74
CA GLN A 211 4.51 29.08 -12.04
C GLN A 211 3.39 28.53 -11.13
N GLY A 212 2.72 27.46 -11.56
CA GLY A 212 1.67 26.83 -10.79
C GLY A 212 1.21 25.49 -11.39
N VAL A 213 0.64 24.67 -10.53
CA VAL A 213 0.01 23.37 -10.89
C VAL A 213 -1.31 23.26 -10.14
N ALA A 214 -2.36 22.86 -10.87
CA ALA A 214 -3.66 22.50 -10.31
C ALA A 214 -4.03 21.07 -10.75
N ALA A 215 -4.61 20.27 -9.85
CA ALA A 215 -4.95 18.91 -10.15
C ALA A 215 -6.27 18.46 -9.50
N GLU A 216 -6.98 17.58 -10.19
CA GLU A 216 -8.11 16.79 -9.68
C GLU A 216 -7.73 15.31 -9.75
N VAL A 217 -8.01 14.56 -8.68
CA VAL A 217 -7.76 13.12 -8.60
C VAL A 217 -9.01 12.41 -8.09
N ILE A 218 -9.52 11.47 -8.86
CA ILE A 218 -10.68 10.66 -8.49
C ILE A 218 -10.24 9.19 -8.48
N ALA A 219 -10.20 8.60 -7.29
CA ALA A 219 -9.76 7.23 -7.05
C ALA A 219 -10.94 6.28 -6.85
N ASP A 220 -10.87 5.12 -7.48
CA ASP A 220 -11.77 4.00 -7.20
C ASP A 220 -11.18 3.14 -6.07
N THR A 221 -11.85 3.10 -4.93
CA THR A 221 -11.42 2.24 -3.82
C THR A 221 -12.07 0.86 -3.83
N GLY A 222 -12.97 0.63 -4.78
CA GLY A 222 -13.73 -0.61 -4.87
C GLY A 222 -14.73 -0.78 -3.75
N ALA A 223 -15.11 -2.02 -3.45
CA ALA A 223 -16.19 -2.34 -2.53
C ALA A 223 -15.87 -2.09 -1.05
N TYR A 224 -14.61 -1.97 -0.68
CA TYR A 224 -14.18 -1.78 0.71
C TYR A 224 -13.07 -0.75 0.83
N ALA A 225 -12.98 -0.13 2.01
CA ALA A 225 -12.03 0.95 2.28
C ALA A 225 -10.57 0.50 2.15
N SER A 226 -10.22 -0.67 2.68
CA SER A 226 -8.82 -1.09 2.82
C SER A 226 -7.93 0.10 3.24
N LEU A 227 -6.91 0.43 2.46
CA LEU A 227 -6.06 1.60 2.66
C LEU A 227 -6.35 2.76 1.68
N GLY A 228 -7.57 2.85 1.14
CA GLY A 228 -7.96 3.86 0.14
C GLY A 228 -7.73 5.30 0.59
N GLY A 229 -8.07 5.63 1.84
CA GLY A 229 -7.84 6.96 2.41
C GLY A 229 -6.36 7.35 2.44
N PRO A 230 -5.48 6.58 3.09
CA PRO A 230 -4.03 6.81 3.10
C PRO A 230 -3.38 6.81 1.71
N VAL A 231 -3.84 5.97 0.78
CA VAL A 231 -3.33 5.95 -0.61
C VAL A 231 -3.67 7.25 -1.34
N LEU A 232 -4.91 7.73 -1.23
CA LEU A 232 -5.31 9.00 -1.82
C LEU A 232 -4.53 10.18 -1.21
N GLU A 233 -4.38 10.22 0.11
CA GLU A 233 -3.61 11.26 0.79
C GLU A 233 -2.16 11.28 0.30
N ARG A 234 -1.57 10.11 0.11
CA ARG A 234 -0.21 10.00 -0.41
C ARG A 234 -0.11 10.42 -1.88
N ALA A 235 -1.10 10.09 -2.70
CA ALA A 235 -1.19 10.57 -4.07
C ALA A 235 -1.21 12.11 -4.10
N CYS A 236 -2.07 12.74 -3.30
CA CYS A 236 -2.19 14.20 -3.24
C CYS A 236 -0.93 14.88 -2.71
N THR A 237 -0.34 14.39 -1.62
CA THR A 237 0.85 15.02 -1.00
C THR A 237 2.11 14.95 -1.85
N HIS A 238 2.19 14.03 -2.82
CA HIS A 238 3.33 13.86 -3.72
C HIS A 238 3.07 14.30 -5.17
N ALA A 239 1.85 14.73 -5.49
CA ALA A 239 1.44 15.08 -6.85
C ALA A 239 2.27 16.23 -7.46
N ALA A 240 2.78 17.10 -6.61
CA ALA A 240 3.62 18.23 -7.03
C ALA A 240 4.98 17.81 -7.63
N GLY A 241 5.41 16.58 -7.42
CA GLY A 241 6.76 16.13 -7.78
C GLY A 241 7.86 16.78 -6.95
N PRO A 242 9.13 16.48 -7.21
CA PRO A 242 10.27 17.03 -6.47
C PRO A 242 10.73 18.39 -7.02
N TYR A 243 9.80 19.31 -7.26
CA TYR A 243 10.05 20.58 -7.94
C TYR A 243 9.77 21.78 -7.05
N ASN A 244 10.49 22.87 -7.28
CA ASN A 244 10.39 24.11 -6.52
C ASN A 244 9.45 25.10 -7.20
N TYR A 245 8.21 25.14 -6.77
CA TYR A 245 7.21 26.15 -7.10
C TYR A 245 6.23 26.30 -5.94
N GLN A 246 5.51 27.43 -5.84
CA GLN A 246 4.75 27.73 -4.62
C GLN A 246 3.24 27.89 -4.85
N ASN A 247 2.76 27.79 -6.09
CA ASN A 247 1.34 27.81 -6.39
C ASN A 247 0.88 26.40 -6.77
N PHE A 248 0.23 25.73 -5.83
CA PHE A 248 -0.20 24.35 -5.99
C PHE A 248 -1.58 24.13 -5.39
N GLU A 249 -2.43 23.44 -6.10
CA GLU A 249 -3.73 22.98 -5.61
C GLU A 249 -4.01 21.57 -6.11
N ILE A 250 -4.55 20.74 -5.23
CA ILE A 250 -5.04 19.43 -5.59
C ILE A 250 -6.28 19.09 -4.78
N ASP A 251 -7.32 18.65 -5.49
CA ASP A 251 -8.51 18.03 -4.94
C ASP A 251 -8.52 16.56 -5.27
N GLY A 252 -8.61 15.72 -4.23
CA GLY A 252 -8.63 14.28 -4.36
C GLY A 252 -9.84 13.66 -3.70
N TRP A 253 -10.54 12.76 -4.39
CA TRP A 253 -11.67 12.00 -3.87
C TRP A 253 -11.45 10.51 -4.05
N ALA A 254 -11.82 9.70 -3.07
CA ALA A 254 -11.92 8.25 -3.18
C ALA A 254 -13.36 7.81 -2.98
N TYR A 255 -13.88 7.06 -3.93
CA TYR A 255 -15.26 6.57 -3.90
C TYR A 255 -15.31 5.05 -3.85
N TYR A 256 -16.30 4.55 -3.11
CA TYR A 256 -16.70 3.16 -3.15
C TYR A 256 -17.41 2.84 -4.47
N THR A 257 -17.15 1.66 -4.99
CA THR A 257 -17.81 1.07 -6.15
C THR A 257 -18.05 -0.43 -5.90
N ASN A 258 -18.75 -1.11 -6.79
CA ASN A 258 -18.89 -2.56 -6.73
C ASN A 258 -17.74 -3.32 -7.43
N ASN A 259 -16.60 -2.65 -7.62
CA ASN A 259 -15.38 -3.25 -8.13
C ASN A 259 -14.60 -3.98 -7.01
N PRO A 260 -13.62 -4.83 -7.34
CA PRO A 260 -12.72 -5.40 -6.34
C PRO A 260 -12.10 -4.31 -5.46
N PRO A 261 -11.87 -4.54 -4.16
CA PRO A 261 -11.24 -3.57 -3.28
C PRO A 261 -9.88 -3.12 -3.83
N ALA A 262 -9.54 -1.87 -3.57
CA ALA A 262 -8.22 -1.34 -3.83
C ALA A 262 -7.52 -1.01 -2.50
N GLY A 263 -6.26 -1.40 -2.37
CA GLY A 263 -5.49 -1.29 -1.13
C GLY A 263 -4.04 -0.86 -1.37
N ALA A 264 -3.17 -1.28 -0.47
CA ALA A 264 -1.76 -1.00 -0.59
C ALA A 264 -1.15 -1.69 -1.83
N PHE A 265 -0.42 -0.95 -2.62
CA PHE A 265 0.44 -1.46 -3.67
C PHE A 265 1.69 -0.58 -3.75
N ARG A 266 2.86 -1.19 -3.98
CA ARG A 266 4.17 -0.53 -4.08
C ARG A 266 4.09 0.83 -4.78
N GLY A 267 4.53 1.90 -4.09
CA GLY A 267 4.36 3.29 -4.51
C GLY A 267 3.19 4.01 -3.83
N PHE A 268 2.11 3.30 -3.43
CA PHE A 268 1.05 3.74 -2.52
C PHE A 268 0.44 5.10 -2.91
N GLY A 269 -0.05 5.23 -4.15
CA GLY A 269 -0.65 6.45 -4.69
C GLY A 269 0.34 7.39 -5.41
N VAL A 270 1.61 7.42 -5.00
CA VAL A 270 2.62 8.29 -5.60
C VAL A 270 2.86 7.99 -7.07
N THR A 271 2.86 6.70 -7.46
CA THR A 271 3.14 6.29 -8.85
C THR A 271 2.14 6.83 -9.84
N GLN A 272 0.87 6.93 -9.47
CA GLN A 272 -0.19 7.45 -10.33
C GLN A 272 0.00 8.95 -10.61
N THR A 273 0.15 9.77 -9.56
CA THR A 273 0.33 11.21 -9.72
C THR A 273 1.72 11.59 -10.27
N CYS A 274 2.76 10.80 -9.98
CA CYS A 274 4.07 10.95 -10.59
C CYS A 274 4.00 10.76 -12.12
N PHE A 275 3.25 9.78 -12.60
CA PHE A 275 3.02 9.59 -14.03
C PHE A 275 2.44 10.86 -14.68
N CYS A 276 1.50 11.54 -14.02
CA CYS A 276 0.86 12.74 -14.54
C CYS A 276 1.84 13.91 -14.65
N ILE A 277 2.48 14.30 -13.54
CA ILE A 277 3.36 15.47 -13.53
C ILE A 277 4.58 15.28 -14.44
N GLU A 278 5.15 14.06 -14.48
CA GLU A 278 6.31 13.77 -15.33
C GLU A 278 5.96 13.74 -16.82
N SER A 279 4.75 13.26 -17.16
CA SER A 279 4.25 13.31 -18.55
C SER A 279 3.96 14.74 -18.99
N LEU A 280 3.38 15.57 -18.11
CA LEU A 280 3.18 17.00 -18.39
C LEU A 280 4.49 17.74 -18.62
N LEU A 281 5.51 17.46 -17.80
CA LEU A 281 6.83 18.11 -17.95
C LEU A 281 7.50 17.75 -19.28
N ASN A 282 7.34 16.54 -19.78
CA ASN A 282 7.84 16.18 -21.10
C ASN A 282 7.16 17.01 -22.21
N GLN A 283 5.82 17.07 -22.17
CA GLN A 283 5.06 17.87 -23.14
C GLN A 283 5.34 19.36 -23.02
N MET A 284 5.47 19.86 -21.78
CA MET A 284 5.82 21.27 -21.53
C MET A 284 7.23 21.59 -22.04
N ALA A 285 8.19 20.68 -21.92
CA ALA A 285 9.55 20.85 -22.46
C ALA A 285 9.50 21.04 -24.00
N ASP A 286 8.69 20.25 -24.69
CA ASP A 286 8.46 20.39 -26.15
C ASP A 286 7.83 21.73 -26.50
N ILE A 287 6.83 22.19 -25.73
CA ILE A 287 6.15 23.49 -25.94
C ILE A 287 7.14 24.67 -25.74
N VAL A 288 7.99 24.59 -24.72
CA VAL A 288 9.01 25.65 -24.42
C VAL A 288 10.19 25.57 -25.39
N GLY A 289 10.43 24.40 -26.01
CA GLY A 289 11.56 24.15 -26.92
C GLY A 289 12.89 23.84 -26.18
N ILE A 290 12.79 23.18 -25.02
CA ILE A 290 13.93 22.71 -24.22
C ILE A 290 13.91 21.21 -24.04
N THR A 291 15.00 20.63 -23.54
CA THR A 291 15.03 19.17 -23.33
C THR A 291 14.23 18.74 -22.08
N PRO A 292 13.74 17.49 -22.03
CA PRO A 292 13.13 16.92 -20.81
C PRO A 292 14.06 16.95 -19.59
N TRP A 293 15.38 16.89 -19.80
CA TRP A 293 16.37 17.05 -18.75
C TRP A 293 16.39 18.50 -18.23
N GLU A 294 16.41 19.46 -19.14
CA GLU A 294 16.55 20.87 -18.80
C GLU A 294 15.37 21.44 -18.03
N ILE A 295 14.13 21.07 -18.41
CA ILE A 295 12.95 21.54 -17.66
C ILE A 295 12.97 21.02 -16.21
N ARG A 296 13.41 19.78 -16.00
CA ARG A 296 13.54 19.20 -14.65
C ARG A 296 14.67 19.85 -13.86
N TYR A 297 15.81 20.06 -14.48
CA TYR A 297 16.97 20.68 -13.82
C TYR A 297 16.70 22.12 -13.37
N ARG A 298 16.01 22.90 -14.19
CA ARG A 298 15.60 24.28 -13.88
C ARG A 298 14.65 24.34 -12.69
N ASN A 299 13.74 23.39 -12.59
CA ASN A 299 12.70 23.34 -11.57
C ASN A 299 13.05 22.45 -10.38
N ALA A 300 14.15 21.68 -10.41
CA ALA A 300 14.52 20.75 -9.35
C ALA A 300 14.62 21.44 -7.98
N ILE A 301 14.06 20.81 -6.97
CA ILE A 301 14.21 21.27 -5.58
C ILE A 301 15.67 21.18 -5.13
N ARG A 302 16.12 22.13 -4.32
CA ARG A 302 17.49 22.24 -3.79
C ARG A 302 17.46 22.36 -2.27
N PRO A 303 18.54 21.95 -1.56
CA PRO A 303 18.63 22.10 -0.11
C PRO A 303 18.25 23.50 0.38
N GLY A 304 17.44 23.56 1.44
CA GLY A 304 16.93 24.79 2.03
C GLY A 304 15.68 25.37 1.35
N GLN A 305 15.27 24.83 0.21
CA GLN A 305 14.03 25.23 -0.46
C GLN A 305 12.84 24.45 0.10
N GLU A 306 11.64 24.91 -0.20
CA GLU A 306 10.38 24.36 0.27
C GLU A 306 9.59 23.75 -0.88
N LEU A 307 9.18 22.50 -0.74
CA LEU A 307 8.29 21.80 -1.68
C LEU A 307 6.87 22.39 -1.63
N PRO A 308 6.06 22.26 -2.69
CA PRO A 308 4.68 22.71 -2.70
C PRO A 308 3.81 22.16 -1.57
N ASN A 309 4.14 20.98 -1.03
CA ASN A 309 3.47 20.40 0.13
C ASN A 309 3.89 20.97 1.49
N GLY A 310 4.80 21.97 1.50
CA GLY A 310 5.25 22.64 2.71
C GLY A 310 6.50 22.04 3.37
N GLN A 311 7.07 20.98 2.83
CA GLN A 311 8.29 20.38 3.38
C GLN A 311 9.53 21.19 2.96
N ILE A 312 10.29 21.67 3.94
CA ILE A 312 11.63 22.23 3.70
C ILE A 312 12.61 21.08 3.56
N VAL A 313 13.35 21.04 2.45
CA VAL A 313 14.31 19.97 2.19
C VAL A 313 15.70 20.33 2.72
N ASP A 314 16.39 19.34 3.26
CA ASP A 314 17.71 19.51 3.86
C ASP A 314 18.86 19.09 2.91
N ASN A 315 20.07 19.04 3.43
CA ASN A 315 21.28 18.70 2.68
C ASN A 315 21.34 17.23 2.21
N SER A 316 20.38 16.37 2.60
CA SER A 316 20.27 14.99 2.07
C SER A 316 19.59 14.95 0.69
N THR A 317 19.11 16.10 0.19
CA THR A 317 18.41 16.20 -1.09
C THR A 317 19.41 16.19 -2.24
N GLY A 318 19.54 15.05 -2.91
CA GLY A 318 20.49 14.82 -4.00
C GLY A 318 19.88 14.85 -5.41
N LEU A 319 18.73 15.53 -5.62
CA LEU A 319 18.05 15.51 -6.92
C LEU A 319 18.89 16.13 -8.04
N VAL A 320 19.53 17.27 -7.78
CA VAL A 320 20.34 17.97 -8.77
C VAL A 320 21.53 17.11 -9.18
N GLU A 321 22.22 16.54 -8.22
CA GLU A 321 23.39 15.67 -8.45
C GLU A 321 22.99 14.40 -9.24
N THR A 322 21.80 13.84 -8.98
CA THR A 322 21.32 12.69 -9.76
C THR A 322 20.97 13.08 -11.20
N LEU A 323 20.38 14.27 -11.42
CA LEU A 323 20.11 14.80 -12.76
C LEU A 323 21.42 15.05 -13.53
N GLU A 324 22.43 15.63 -12.89
CA GLU A 324 23.75 15.88 -13.50
C GLU A 324 24.44 14.56 -13.87
N ALA A 325 24.37 13.54 -12.99
CA ALA A 325 24.98 12.25 -13.23
C ALA A 325 24.38 11.51 -14.45
N VAL A 326 23.07 11.64 -14.68
CA VAL A 326 22.39 10.98 -15.82
C VAL A 326 22.42 11.81 -17.12
N LYS A 327 22.77 13.08 -17.06
CA LYS A 327 22.77 13.99 -18.21
C LYS A 327 23.46 13.44 -19.46
N PRO A 328 24.70 12.91 -19.39
CA PRO A 328 25.40 12.39 -20.56
C PRO A 328 24.69 11.23 -21.26
N TYR A 329 23.90 10.48 -20.52
CA TYR A 329 23.16 9.31 -21.05
C TYR A 329 21.82 9.71 -21.70
N VAL A 330 21.23 10.83 -21.26
CA VAL A 330 19.96 11.32 -21.76
C VAL A 330 20.13 12.18 -23.01
N GLU A 331 21.09 13.14 -23.00
CA GLU A 331 21.26 14.13 -24.08
C GLU A 331 21.72 13.52 -25.41
N ASN A 332 22.40 12.38 -25.38
CA ASN A 332 22.97 11.76 -26.57
C ASN A 332 22.21 10.51 -27.03
N ASN A 333 21.01 10.25 -26.48
CA ASN A 333 20.28 9.02 -26.76
C ASN A 333 18.77 9.28 -26.91
N GLN A 334 18.29 9.23 -28.14
CA GLN A 334 16.86 9.44 -28.47
C GLN A 334 15.93 8.33 -27.96
N TYR A 335 16.48 7.21 -27.47
CA TYR A 335 15.70 6.07 -26.95
C TYR A 335 15.61 6.06 -25.42
N VAL A 336 16.08 7.13 -24.76
CA VAL A 336 16.04 7.26 -23.29
C VAL A 336 14.96 8.23 -22.87
N GLY A 337 14.09 7.81 -21.95
CA GLY A 337 13.19 8.68 -21.22
C GLY A 337 13.76 9.10 -19.88
N LEU A 338 13.39 10.28 -19.39
CA LEU A 338 13.76 10.79 -18.08
C LEU A 338 12.52 11.14 -17.27
N ALA A 339 12.49 10.70 -16.02
CA ALA A 339 11.50 11.11 -15.03
C ALA A 339 12.15 11.23 -13.64
N CYS A 340 11.61 12.12 -12.80
CA CYS A 340 12.03 12.28 -11.43
C CYS A 340 10.91 11.85 -10.50
N ALA A 341 11.25 11.18 -9.41
CA ALA A 341 10.29 10.78 -8.40
C ALA A 341 10.82 11.07 -7.02
N MET A 342 9.94 11.47 -6.12
CA MET A 342 10.20 11.47 -4.70
C MET A 342 9.27 10.48 -4.00
N LYS A 343 9.77 9.88 -2.93
CA LYS A 343 8.98 9.03 -2.04
C LYS A 343 9.42 9.31 -0.60
N ASN A 344 8.45 9.45 0.28
CA ASN A 344 8.77 9.61 1.69
C ASN A 344 9.59 8.42 2.20
N ALA A 345 10.55 8.68 3.05
CA ALA A 345 11.08 7.70 3.97
C ALA A 345 10.09 7.58 5.13
N GLY A 346 9.73 6.33 5.46
CA GLY A 346 8.72 6.11 6.50
C GLY A 346 7.28 6.02 6.00
N VAL A 347 6.33 5.65 6.89
CA VAL A 347 4.92 5.51 6.55
C VAL A 347 4.26 6.88 6.43
N GLY A 348 4.45 7.79 7.37
CA GLY A 348 3.79 9.10 7.38
C GLY A 348 2.27 9.02 7.50
N VAL A 349 1.56 10.05 7.06
CA VAL A 349 0.08 10.15 7.08
C VAL A 349 -0.54 9.87 8.46
N GLY A 350 0.17 10.30 9.54
CA GLY A 350 -0.29 10.10 10.92
C GLY A 350 -0.11 8.69 11.47
N ILE A 351 0.43 7.76 10.71
CA ILE A 351 0.71 6.40 11.16
C ILE A 351 2.07 6.39 11.88
N PRO A 352 2.13 5.88 13.14
CA PRO A 352 3.39 5.78 13.87
C PRO A 352 4.40 4.91 13.14
N ASP A 353 5.63 5.38 13.06
CA ASP A 353 6.72 4.78 12.32
C ASP A 353 7.78 4.28 13.30
N THR A 354 7.46 3.19 13.99
CA THR A 354 8.28 2.69 15.11
C THR A 354 8.83 1.31 14.79
N GLY A 355 10.14 1.21 14.65
CA GLY A 355 10.84 -0.09 14.62
C GLY A 355 11.12 -0.55 16.04
N ARG A 356 10.69 -1.77 16.40
CA ARG A 356 10.98 -2.40 17.71
C ARG A 356 11.59 -3.77 17.51
N CYS A 357 12.59 -4.08 18.32
CA CYS A 357 13.13 -5.44 18.38
C CYS A 357 13.42 -5.82 19.85
N ARG A 358 13.46 -7.12 20.08
CA ARG A 358 13.89 -7.72 21.33
C ARG A 358 15.09 -8.62 21.02
N LEU A 359 16.15 -8.47 21.81
CA LEU A 359 17.33 -9.30 21.73
C LEU A 359 17.39 -10.20 22.96
N VAL A 360 17.64 -11.49 22.75
CA VAL A 360 17.73 -12.50 23.81
C VAL A 360 18.96 -13.37 23.57
N VAL A 361 19.74 -13.59 24.62
CA VAL A 361 20.85 -14.54 24.58
C VAL A 361 20.36 -15.87 25.15
N GLU A 362 20.34 -16.92 24.34
CA GLU A 362 19.95 -18.26 24.71
C GLU A 362 20.91 -19.29 24.07
N ASP A 363 21.33 -20.27 24.80
CA ASP A 363 22.27 -21.33 24.36
C ASP A 363 23.53 -20.78 23.66
N GLY A 364 24.05 -19.65 24.14
CA GLY A 364 25.24 -19.00 23.59
C GLY A 364 25.04 -18.34 22.23
N ARG A 365 23.80 -18.14 21.79
CA ARG A 365 23.41 -17.44 20.57
C ARG A 365 22.59 -16.20 20.90
N LEU A 366 22.67 -15.18 20.05
CA LEU A 366 21.84 -13.99 20.14
C LEU A 366 20.64 -14.12 19.21
N HIS A 367 19.45 -14.14 19.77
CA HIS A 367 18.19 -14.21 19.05
C HIS A 367 17.60 -12.81 18.83
N ILE A 368 17.21 -12.50 17.61
CA ILE A 368 16.60 -11.23 17.21
C ILE A 368 15.11 -11.48 16.95
N PHE A 369 14.24 -10.89 17.78
CA PHE A 369 12.80 -10.89 17.59
C PHE A 369 12.37 -9.50 17.10
N ALA A 370 11.93 -9.39 15.86
CA ALA A 370 11.41 -8.16 15.26
C ALA A 370 9.95 -8.33 14.88
N GLY A 371 9.13 -7.28 15.08
CA GLY A 371 7.72 -7.30 14.73
C GLY A 371 7.47 -7.28 13.21
N ALA A 372 8.45 -6.84 12.44
CA ALA A 372 8.35 -6.74 10.98
C ALA A 372 8.41 -8.11 10.30
N SER A 373 7.63 -8.27 9.22
CA SER A 373 7.60 -9.47 8.37
C SER A 373 8.69 -9.43 7.30
N CYS A 374 9.35 -10.56 7.06
CA CYS A 374 10.25 -10.72 5.93
C CYS A 374 9.45 -11.22 4.72
N ILE A 375 9.21 -10.32 3.76
CA ILE A 375 8.38 -10.57 2.56
C ILE A 375 9.21 -10.77 1.29
N GLY A 376 10.52 -11.04 1.42
CA GLY A 376 11.48 -11.21 0.33
C GLY A 376 12.56 -10.13 0.27
N GLN A 377 12.46 -9.05 1.07
CA GLN A 377 13.41 -7.94 1.11
C GLN A 377 14.70 -8.24 1.90
N GLY A 378 14.83 -9.46 2.47
CA GLY A 378 16.04 -9.86 3.18
C GLY A 378 16.17 -9.30 4.61
N LEU A 379 15.04 -8.99 5.28
CA LEU A 379 15.05 -8.38 6.62
C LEU A 379 15.93 -9.14 7.62
N GLY A 380 15.82 -10.47 7.67
CA GLY A 380 16.65 -11.28 8.58
C GLY A 380 18.15 -11.12 8.32
N THR A 381 18.56 -11.05 7.05
CA THR A 381 19.95 -10.82 6.65
C THR A 381 20.43 -9.42 7.10
N VAL A 382 19.61 -8.39 6.83
CA VAL A 382 19.94 -7.02 7.21
C VAL A 382 20.07 -6.88 8.73
N LEU A 383 19.13 -7.39 9.50
CA LEU A 383 19.19 -7.33 10.98
C LEU A 383 20.39 -8.11 11.53
N THR A 384 20.72 -9.26 10.96
CA THR A 384 21.91 -10.03 11.34
C THR A 384 23.19 -9.24 11.05
N GLN A 385 23.28 -8.57 9.89
CA GLN A 385 24.40 -7.70 9.55
C GLN A 385 24.54 -6.53 10.52
N MET A 386 23.44 -5.83 10.84
CA MET A 386 23.45 -4.71 11.77
C MET A 386 23.94 -5.14 13.16
N VAL A 387 23.44 -6.26 13.67
CA VAL A 387 23.89 -6.77 14.98
C VAL A 387 25.37 -7.15 14.93
N TYR A 388 25.82 -7.82 13.87
CA TYR A 388 27.23 -8.14 13.70
C TYR A 388 28.12 -6.88 13.69
N GLU A 389 27.76 -5.88 12.88
CA GLU A 389 28.50 -4.61 12.76
C GLU A 389 28.58 -3.83 14.09
N GLN A 390 27.51 -3.84 14.86
CA GLN A 390 27.44 -3.08 16.12
C GLN A 390 28.05 -3.81 17.31
N THR A 391 28.05 -5.14 17.31
CA THR A 391 28.44 -5.93 18.49
C THR A 391 29.70 -6.78 18.31
N GLY A 392 30.10 -7.04 17.06
CA GLY A 392 31.17 -7.98 16.74
C GLY A 392 30.83 -9.46 16.97
N ILE A 393 29.58 -9.77 17.35
CA ILE A 393 29.12 -11.16 17.53
C ILE A 393 29.16 -11.89 16.19
N PRO A 394 29.84 -13.03 16.06
CA PRO A 394 29.91 -13.79 14.80
C PRO A 394 28.51 -14.12 14.26
N ARG A 395 28.35 -14.03 12.93
CA ARG A 395 27.02 -14.20 12.27
C ARG A 395 26.40 -15.56 12.51
N ASP A 396 27.20 -16.61 12.65
CA ASP A 396 26.77 -17.98 12.96
C ASP A 396 26.21 -18.12 14.40
N ARG A 397 26.46 -17.13 15.26
CA ARG A 397 25.91 -17.01 16.61
C ARG A 397 24.70 -16.08 16.69
N ILE A 398 24.25 -15.51 15.59
CA ILE A 398 23.08 -14.63 15.54
C ILE A 398 21.93 -15.39 14.83
N VAL A 399 20.77 -15.43 15.48
CA VAL A 399 19.57 -16.10 14.96
C VAL A 399 18.48 -15.06 14.77
N TYR A 400 17.99 -14.91 13.53
CA TYR A 400 16.80 -14.12 13.25
C TYR A 400 15.55 -14.99 13.42
N GLU A 401 14.68 -14.60 14.33
CA GLU A 401 13.41 -15.25 14.58
C GLU A 401 12.30 -14.68 13.71
N ARG A 402 11.39 -15.53 13.24
CA ARG A 402 10.22 -15.09 12.47
C ARG A 402 9.34 -14.18 13.31
N SER A 403 8.77 -13.14 12.69
CA SER A 403 7.80 -12.27 13.34
C SER A 403 6.65 -13.08 13.93
N ASN A 404 6.29 -12.76 15.17
CA ASN A 404 5.22 -13.43 15.90
C ASN A 404 4.67 -12.51 16.98
N THR A 405 3.44 -12.77 17.46
CA THR A 405 2.76 -11.92 18.43
C THR A 405 3.00 -12.31 19.90
N TYR A 406 3.82 -13.32 20.18
CA TYR A 406 4.05 -13.82 21.54
C TYR A 406 5.48 -13.61 22.06
N CYS A 407 6.44 -13.30 21.17
CA CYS A 407 7.84 -13.02 21.54
C CYS A 407 8.36 -11.71 20.95
N ALA A 408 7.99 -11.37 19.72
CA ALA A 408 8.43 -10.16 19.05
C ALA A 408 7.58 -8.94 19.50
N PRO A 409 8.17 -7.76 19.66
CA PRO A 409 7.40 -6.56 19.95
C PRO A 409 6.64 -6.09 18.70
N ASP A 410 5.48 -5.47 18.91
CA ASP A 410 4.69 -4.89 17.84
C ASP A 410 5.41 -3.69 17.21
N SER A 411 5.60 -3.71 15.90
CA SER A 411 6.15 -2.62 15.08
C SER A 411 5.16 -2.16 13.99
N GLY A 412 3.90 -2.60 14.08
CA GLY A 412 2.91 -2.39 13.02
C GLY A 412 3.16 -3.23 11.77
N THR A 413 2.34 -3.00 10.75
CA THR A 413 2.44 -3.65 9.45
C THR A 413 3.74 -3.32 8.75
N THR A 414 4.34 -4.31 8.07
CA THR A 414 5.51 -4.10 7.22
C THR A 414 5.11 -3.39 5.94
N SER A 415 5.14 -2.07 5.96
CA SER A 415 4.77 -1.16 4.88
C SER A 415 5.85 -0.09 4.70
N GLY A 416 5.99 0.46 3.50
CA GLY A 416 6.90 1.59 3.23
C GLY A 416 8.38 1.36 3.53
N SER A 417 8.83 0.11 3.74
CA SER A 417 10.20 -0.25 4.15
C SER A 417 10.62 0.29 5.53
N VAL A 418 9.67 0.60 6.40
CA VAL A 418 9.87 1.38 7.62
C VAL A 418 10.50 0.60 8.75
N SER A 419 10.02 -0.61 8.99
CA SER A 419 10.36 -1.36 10.20
C SER A 419 11.86 -1.64 10.36
N TYR A 420 12.65 -1.64 9.29
CA TYR A 420 14.10 -1.79 9.37
C TYR A 420 14.86 -0.47 9.24
N THR A 421 14.30 0.56 8.64
CA THR A 421 14.93 1.89 8.55
C THR A 421 15.13 2.49 9.93
N HIS A 422 14.18 2.33 10.83
CA HIS A 422 14.28 2.84 12.21
C HIS A 422 15.06 1.94 13.17
N LEU A 423 15.27 0.68 12.85
CA LEU A 423 16.16 -0.19 13.60
C LEU A 423 17.66 0.12 13.36
N THR A 424 17.97 0.93 12.36
CA THR A 424 19.35 1.33 12.03
C THR A 424 19.88 2.51 12.81
N LEU A 425 19.05 3.24 13.56
CA LEU A 425 19.49 4.37 14.35
C LEU A 425 20.18 3.93 15.64
N PRO A 426 21.30 4.59 16.06
CA PRO A 426 22.24 4.10 17.06
C PRO A 426 21.78 4.32 18.49
N THR A 427 20.60 3.84 18.87
CA THR A 427 20.17 3.86 20.27
C THR A 427 19.81 2.47 20.73
N ILE A 428 20.80 1.58 20.76
CA ILE A 428 20.68 0.35 21.52
C ILE A 428 20.85 0.73 23.00
N ARG A 429 19.76 0.85 23.73
CA ARG A 429 19.80 0.70 25.19
C ARG A 429 19.75 -0.79 25.50
N LEU A 430 20.88 -1.32 25.85
CA LEU A 430 21.02 -2.64 26.44
C LEU A 430 20.33 -2.67 27.80
#